data_99f54a29c503a688901c154310891c2b
#
_entry.id   99f54a29c503a688901c154310891c2b
#
_cell.length_a   1.000
_cell.length_b   1.000
_cell.length_c   1.000
_cell.angle_alpha   90.00
_cell.angle_beta   90.00
_cell.angle_gamma   90.00
#
_symmetry.space_group_name_H-M   'P 1'
#
loop_
_entity.id
_entity.type
_entity.pdbx_description
1 polymer ?
#
loop_
_entity_poly.entity_id
_entity_poly.type
_entity_poly.pdbx_seq_one_letter_code
_entity_poly.pdbx_strand_id
1 'polypeptide(L)'
;MKLIESILSSENVIKAQSRVISNKGCAGIDGMHVDALVEYMRTNWMGIKESILARKYKPAPVRRVEIPKPNGGVRKLGIPTVLDRTIQQAIVQVLSPIFENEFQEHSYGFRPCRSCEQAVLKFLDYLNEGYEWIVDIDLEKFFDKVPQDKLMSYVGRVICDPDTESLICKYLKSGVMENGIYEATDEGTPQGGNLSPLLSNVMLNELDKELVSRGLRYVRYADDCIIAVGSEASAKRVMRSVTTWIERELGLKVNASKSHICRPTKLKYLGFGFYRNPQTKEWQSRPHESSV
;
A
#
# COMPACT_ATOMS: atom_id res chain seq x y z
N MET A 1 -16.20 21.25 -9.81
CA MET A 1 -15.76 20.22 -10.79
C MET A 1 -15.77 18.89 -10.04
N LYS A 2 -16.41 17.85 -10.59
CA LYS A 2 -16.40 16.51 -9.97
C LYS A 2 -15.00 15.92 -9.99
N LEU A 3 -14.64 15.07 -9.04
CA LEU A 3 -13.31 14.42 -8.99
C LEU A 3 -13.04 13.63 -10.26
N ILE A 4 -14.02 12.89 -10.76
CA ILE A 4 -13.88 12.11 -12.00
C ILE A 4 -13.52 13.00 -13.21
N GLU A 5 -14.01 14.24 -13.29
CA GLU A 5 -13.68 15.17 -14.36
C GLU A 5 -12.21 15.63 -14.27
N SER A 6 -11.73 15.87 -13.05
CA SER A 6 -10.31 16.19 -12.78
C SER A 6 -9.41 15.01 -13.15
N ILE A 7 -9.79 13.79 -12.78
CA ILE A 7 -9.06 12.56 -13.10
C ILE A 7 -8.94 12.40 -14.62
N LEU A 8 -10.02 12.63 -15.35
CA LEU A 8 -10.10 12.45 -16.81
C LEU A 8 -9.75 13.74 -17.60
N SER A 9 -9.24 14.77 -16.95
CA SER A 9 -8.76 15.97 -17.64
C SER A 9 -7.54 15.65 -18.51
N SER A 10 -7.44 16.31 -19.66
CA SER A 10 -6.35 16.07 -20.62
C SER A 10 -4.97 16.25 -19.97
N GLU A 11 -4.80 17.31 -19.19
CA GLU A 11 -3.55 17.58 -18.47
C GLU A 11 -3.14 16.43 -17.54
N ASN A 12 -4.08 15.96 -16.70
CA ASN A 12 -3.82 14.89 -15.74
C ASN A 12 -3.53 13.56 -16.44
N VAL A 13 -4.26 13.24 -17.51
CA VAL A 13 -4.07 12.00 -18.28
C VAL A 13 -2.74 12.00 -19.03
N ILE A 14 -2.32 13.11 -19.63
CA ILE A 14 -1.00 13.22 -20.28
C ILE A 14 0.11 13.02 -19.25
N LYS A 15 -0.01 13.60 -18.07
CA LYS A 15 0.92 13.40 -16.95
C LYS A 15 1.01 11.93 -16.53
N ALA A 16 -0.15 11.26 -16.40
CA ALA A 16 -0.23 9.85 -16.05
C ALA A 16 0.41 8.96 -17.12
N GLN A 17 0.10 9.23 -18.40
CA GLN A 17 0.69 8.55 -19.54
C GLN A 17 2.23 8.66 -19.55
N SER A 18 2.77 9.87 -19.39
CA SER A 18 4.21 10.12 -19.35
C SER A 18 4.88 9.33 -18.22
N ARG A 19 4.25 9.26 -17.03
CA ARG A 19 4.77 8.50 -15.89
C ARG A 19 4.75 7.00 -16.14
N VAL A 20 3.70 6.46 -16.77
CA VAL A 20 3.63 5.03 -17.11
C VAL A 20 4.67 4.65 -18.15
N ILE A 21 4.88 5.49 -19.16
CA ILE A 21 5.92 5.28 -20.18
C ILE A 21 7.32 5.30 -19.56
N SER A 22 7.61 6.28 -18.69
CA SER A 22 8.93 6.39 -18.05
C SER A 22 9.28 5.20 -17.17
N ASN A 23 8.30 4.51 -16.60
CA ASN A 23 8.49 3.32 -15.78
C ASN A 23 8.83 2.06 -16.57
N LYS A 24 8.69 2.06 -17.91
CA LYS A 24 9.06 0.95 -18.82
C LYS A 24 8.54 -0.44 -18.39
N GLY A 25 7.35 -0.48 -17.79
CA GLY A 25 6.78 -1.72 -17.24
C GLY A 25 6.31 -2.70 -18.34
N CYS A 26 6.26 -3.98 -17.99
CA CYS A 26 5.83 -5.07 -18.90
C CYS A 26 4.37 -4.89 -19.39
N ALA A 27 4.03 -5.54 -20.50
CA ALA A 27 2.67 -5.62 -21.03
C ALA A 27 1.72 -6.37 -20.09
N GLY A 28 0.45 -5.99 -20.07
CA GLY A 28 -0.62 -6.71 -19.41
C GLY A 28 -1.08 -7.95 -20.17
N ILE A 29 -2.36 -8.32 -20.00
CA ILE A 29 -2.96 -9.47 -20.70
C ILE A 29 -3.17 -9.23 -22.20
N ASP A 30 -3.26 -7.96 -22.59
CA ASP A 30 -3.47 -7.50 -23.98
C ASP A 30 -2.20 -7.51 -24.85
N GLY A 31 -1.04 -7.74 -24.23
CA GLY A 31 0.26 -7.72 -24.89
C GLY A 31 0.72 -6.32 -25.33
N MET A 32 -0.01 -5.26 -25.02
CA MET A 32 0.35 -3.90 -25.41
C MET A 32 1.55 -3.41 -24.59
N HIS A 33 2.62 -2.98 -25.27
CA HIS A 33 3.79 -2.35 -24.67
C HIS A 33 3.60 -0.85 -24.48
N VAL A 34 4.39 -0.24 -23.60
CA VAL A 34 4.31 1.19 -23.27
C VAL A 34 4.56 2.10 -24.49
N ASP A 35 5.33 1.64 -25.46
CA ASP A 35 5.67 2.40 -26.68
C ASP A 35 4.44 2.62 -27.58
N ALA A 36 3.48 1.71 -27.57
CA ALA A 36 2.24 1.81 -28.33
C ALA A 36 1.18 2.72 -27.63
N LEU A 37 1.38 3.09 -26.37
CA LEU A 37 0.37 3.77 -25.57
C LEU A 37 -0.04 5.12 -26.15
N VAL A 38 0.91 5.92 -26.66
CA VAL A 38 0.62 7.27 -27.18
C VAL A 38 -0.34 7.20 -28.35
N GLU A 39 -0.04 6.35 -29.32
CA GLU A 39 -0.88 6.19 -30.52
C GLU A 39 -2.24 5.57 -30.18
N TYR A 40 -2.26 4.59 -29.29
CA TYR A 40 -3.48 3.98 -28.80
C TYR A 40 -4.39 5.00 -28.11
N MET A 41 -3.85 5.84 -27.23
CA MET A 41 -4.60 6.88 -26.54
C MET A 41 -5.11 7.96 -27.49
N ARG A 42 -4.29 8.35 -28.49
CA ARG A 42 -4.71 9.33 -29.49
C ARG A 42 -5.98 8.91 -30.21
N THR A 43 -6.08 7.64 -30.54
CA THR A 43 -7.22 7.09 -31.32
C THR A 43 -8.42 6.77 -30.42
N ASN A 44 -8.20 6.22 -29.22
CA ASN A 44 -9.27 5.57 -28.45
C ASN A 44 -9.73 6.36 -27.22
N TRP A 45 -8.98 7.39 -26.78
CA TRP A 45 -9.22 8.05 -25.49
C TRP A 45 -10.61 8.64 -25.34
N MET A 46 -11.18 9.23 -26.39
CA MET A 46 -12.51 9.84 -26.30
C MET A 46 -13.57 8.80 -25.93
N GLY A 47 -13.60 7.67 -26.64
CA GLY A 47 -14.55 6.60 -26.36
C GLY A 47 -14.32 5.95 -24.97
N ILE A 48 -13.05 5.82 -24.55
CA ILE A 48 -12.71 5.33 -23.20
C ILE A 48 -13.23 6.30 -22.14
N LYS A 49 -12.97 7.60 -22.28
CA LYS A 49 -13.46 8.65 -21.38
C LYS A 49 -14.98 8.64 -21.27
N GLU A 50 -15.69 8.58 -22.39
CA GLU A 50 -17.15 8.48 -22.42
C GLU A 50 -17.65 7.22 -21.70
N SER A 51 -17.00 6.08 -21.91
CA SER A 51 -17.35 4.84 -21.23
C SER A 51 -17.14 4.90 -19.71
N ILE A 52 -16.10 5.62 -19.25
CA ILE A 52 -15.84 5.83 -17.81
C ILE A 52 -16.94 6.73 -17.22
N LEU A 53 -17.23 7.87 -17.87
CA LEU A 53 -18.27 8.80 -17.43
C LEU A 53 -19.65 8.16 -17.41
N ALA A 54 -19.93 7.28 -18.37
CA ALA A 54 -21.17 6.48 -18.41
C ALA A 54 -21.17 5.28 -17.44
N ARG A 55 -20.14 5.10 -16.62
CA ARG A 55 -19.92 3.93 -15.74
C ARG A 55 -19.95 2.59 -16.48
N LYS A 56 -19.63 2.56 -17.77
CA LYS A 56 -19.60 1.35 -18.62
C LYS A 56 -18.19 0.77 -18.80
N TYR A 57 -17.16 1.53 -18.47
CA TYR A 57 -15.78 1.05 -18.56
C TYR A 57 -15.58 -0.21 -17.70
N LYS A 58 -14.93 -1.21 -18.28
CA LYS A 58 -14.58 -2.46 -17.62
C LYS A 58 -13.05 -2.61 -17.66
N PRO A 59 -12.36 -2.46 -16.52
CA PRO A 59 -10.93 -2.75 -16.45
C PRO A 59 -10.63 -4.19 -16.88
N ALA A 60 -9.51 -4.39 -17.54
CA ALA A 60 -9.03 -5.71 -17.87
C ALA A 60 -8.54 -6.46 -16.62
N PRO A 61 -8.66 -7.80 -16.56
CA PRO A 61 -8.04 -8.58 -15.51
C PRO A 61 -6.52 -8.37 -15.48
N VAL A 62 -5.91 -8.42 -14.29
CA VAL A 62 -4.45 -8.33 -14.19
C VAL A 62 -3.79 -9.63 -14.61
N ARG A 63 -2.68 -9.56 -15.33
CA ARG A 63 -1.87 -10.73 -15.68
C ARG A 63 -1.04 -11.18 -14.48
N ARG A 64 -1.26 -12.40 -13.99
CA ARG A 64 -0.51 -12.98 -12.89
C ARG A 64 0.91 -13.31 -13.30
N VAL A 65 1.86 -12.92 -12.45
CA VAL A 65 3.29 -13.29 -12.58
C VAL A 65 3.80 -13.67 -11.19
N GLU A 66 4.53 -14.76 -11.12
CA GLU A 66 5.18 -15.22 -9.90
C GLU A 66 6.65 -14.78 -9.87
N ILE A 67 7.07 -14.16 -8.78
CA ILE A 67 8.47 -13.75 -8.54
C ILE A 67 8.99 -14.51 -7.32
N PRO A 68 10.13 -15.22 -7.42
CA PRO A 68 10.75 -15.89 -6.29
C PRO A 68 11.11 -14.90 -5.17
N LYS A 69 10.85 -15.28 -3.91
CA LYS A 69 11.32 -14.52 -2.74
C LYS A 69 12.73 -14.97 -2.35
N PRO A 70 13.60 -14.07 -1.84
CA PRO A 70 14.95 -14.43 -1.40
C PRO A 70 14.98 -15.55 -0.33
N ASN A 71 13.96 -15.59 0.52
CA ASN A 71 13.84 -16.53 1.63
C ASN A 71 12.98 -17.77 1.30
N GLY A 72 12.79 -18.07 0.02
CA GLY A 72 11.91 -19.13 -0.47
C GLY A 72 10.44 -18.71 -0.61
N GLY A 73 9.68 -19.49 -1.39
CA GLY A 73 8.32 -19.17 -1.76
C GLY A 73 8.24 -18.17 -2.94
N VAL A 74 7.00 -17.78 -3.30
CA VAL A 74 6.74 -16.89 -4.43
C VAL A 74 5.94 -15.67 -3.99
N ARG A 75 6.14 -14.55 -4.69
CA ARG A 75 5.28 -13.37 -4.63
C ARG A 75 4.44 -13.32 -5.89
N LYS A 76 3.14 -13.33 -5.74
CA LYS A 76 2.19 -13.23 -6.86
C LYS A 76 1.93 -11.77 -7.19
N LEU A 77 2.41 -11.29 -8.34
CA LEU A 77 2.13 -9.95 -8.84
C LEU A 77 1.01 -10.00 -9.88
N GLY A 78 0.19 -8.96 -9.90
CA GLY A 78 -0.79 -8.73 -10.96
C GLY A 78 -0.35 -7.55 -11.83
N ILE A 79 -0.12 -7.77 -13.12
CA ILE A 79 0.28 -6.72 -14.05
C ILE A 79 -0.96 -6.24 -14.82
N PRO A 80 -1.49 -5.01 -14.54
CA PRO A 80 -2.58 -4.44 -15.31
C PRO A 80 -2.12 -4.09 -16.74
N THR A 81 -3.08 -3.90 -17.66
CA THR A 81 -2.78 -3.35 -18.99
C THR A 81 -2.12 -1.98 -18.89
N VAL A 82 -1.42 -1.56 -19.92
CA VAL A 82 -0.78 -0.23 -19.94
C VAL A 82 -1.83 0.88 -19.86
N LEU A 83 -2.98 0.68 -20.50
CA LEU A 83 -4.13 1.57 -20.41
C LEU A 83 -4.64 1.67 -18.95
N ASP A 84 -4.90 0.53 -18.30
CA ASP A 84 -5.43 0.52 -16.94
C ASP A 84 -4.43 1.13 -15.95
N ARG A 85 -3.12 0.88 -16.12
CA ARG A 85 -2.09 1.58 -15.33
C ARG A 85 -2.14 3.09 -15.51
N THR A 86 -2.43 3.57 -16.73
CA THR A 86 -2.56 5.01 -17.02
C THR A 86 -3.75 5.61 -16.31
N ILE A 87 -4.91 4.96 -16.37
CA ILE A 87 -6.11 5.42 -15.68
C ILE A 87 -5.92 5.36 -14.16
N GLN A 88 -5.37 4.28 -13.63
CA GLN A 88 -5.04 4.17 -12.19
C GLN A 88 -4.06 5.26 -11.76
N GLN A 89 -3.04 5.56 -12.58
CA GLN A 89 -2.10 6.64 -12.31
C GLN A 89 -2.79 8.01 -12.31
N ALA A 90 -3.73 8.24 -13.22
CA ALA A 90 -4.51 9.47 -13.24
C ALA A 90 -5.40 9.61 -11.98
N ILE A 91 -5.97 8.51 -11.49
CA ILE A 91 -6.72 8.48 -10.22
C ILE A 91 -5.78 8.84 -9.05
N VAL A 92 -4.63 8.18 -8.96
CA VAL A 92 -3.65 8.40 -7.88
C VAL A 92 -3.19 9.86 -7.82
N GLN A 93 -2.93 10.49 -8.96
CA GLN A 93 -2.47 11.89 -9.01
C GLN A 93 -3.47 12.86 -8.40
N VAL A 94 -4.76 12.61 -8.55
CA VAL A 94 -5.83 13.46 -8.01
C VAL A 94 -6.16 13.10 -6.57
N LEU A 95 -6.18 11.81 -6.24
CA LEU A 95 -6.60 11.37 -4.90
C LEU A 95 -5.48 11.44 -3.85
N SER A 96 -4.21 11.25 -4.23
CA SER A 96 -3.11 11.28 -3.25
C SER A 96 -3.05 12.56 -2.42
N PRO A 97 -3.16 13.79 -3.00
CA PRO A 97 -3.18 15.00 -2.20
C PRO A 97 -4.36 15.11 -1.24
N ILE A 98 -5.51 14.51 -1.60
CA ILE A 98 -6.71 14.49 -0.75
C ILE A 98 -6.48 13.58 0.45
N PHE A 99 -6.04 12.34 0.21
CA PHE A 99 -5.78 11.36 1.27
C PHE A 99 -4.56 11.71 2.12
N GLU A 100 -3.57 12.45 1.57
CA GLU A 100 -2.38 12.86 2.33
C GLU A 100 -2.75 13.70 3.57
N ASN A 101 -3.85 14.47 3.50
CA ASN A 101 -4.37 15.23 4.64
C ASN A 101 -5.02 14.36 5.73
N GLU A 102 -5.40 13.11 5.38
CA GLU A 102 -6.04 12.18 6.30
C GLU A 102 -5.03 11.26 7.00
N PHE A 103 -3.84 11.07 6.39
CA PHE A 103 -2.86 10.11 6.88
C PHE A 103 -2.11 10.62 8.11
N GLN A 104 -1.92 9.70 9.07
CA GLN A 104 -1.22 9.99 10.31
C GLN A 104 0.29 10.23 10.06
N GLU A 105 0.92 11.00 10.95
CA GLU A 105 2.30 11.44 10.81
C GLU A 105 3.31 10.29 10.76
N HIS A 106 3.09 9.22 11.52
CA HIS A 106 4.03 8.11 11.67
C HIS A 106 3.84 6.97 10.66
N SER A 107 3.13 7.24 9.56
CA SER A 107 3.03 6.39 8.38
C SER A 107 3.92 6.95 7.27
N TYR A 108 4.81 6.12 6.71
CA TYR A 108 5.87 6.56 5.79
C TYR A 108 5.81 5.92 4.41
N GLY A 109 5.40 4.65 4.30
CA GLY A 109 5.40 3.91 3.05
C GLY A 109 4.44 4.45 2.01
N PHE A 110 4.86 4.50 0.75
CA PHE A 110 4.05 4.91 -0.42
C PHE A 110 3.49 6.34 -0.36
N ARG A 111 4.06 7.21 0.43
CA ARG A 111 3.64 8.60 0.58
C ARG A 111 4.65 9.56 -0.05
N PRO A 112 4.19 10.68 -0.65
CA PRO A 112 5.10 11.71 -1.18
C PRO A 112 5.95 12.33 -0.07
N CYS A 113 7.20 12.63 -0.38
CA CYS A 113 8.16 13.26 0.56
C CYS A 113 8.40 12.43 1.85
N ARG A 114 8.07 11.15 1.87
CA ARG A 114 8.35 10.21 2.96
C ARG A 114 9.31 9.13 2.49
N SER A 115 10.18 8.66 3.38
CA SER A 115 11.18 7.66 3.04
C SER A 115 11.36 6.61 4.15
N CYS A 116 12.03 5.52 3.78
CA CYS A 116 12.44 4.45 4.67
C CYS A 116 13.38 4.99 5.78
N GLU A 117 14.31 5.88 5.43
CA GLU A 117 15.26 6.48 6.36
C GLU A 117 14.54 7.32 7.42
N GLN A 118 13.53 8.10 7.02
CA GLN A 118 12.71 8.87 7.96
C GLN A 118 11.96 7.97 8.95
N ALA A 119 11.44 6.83 8.49
CA ALA A 119 10.80 5.84 9.35
C ALA A 119 11.81 5.26 10.38
N VAL A 120 13.01 4.92 9.92
CA VAL A 120 14.08 4.40 10.79
C VAL A 120 14.55 5.46 11.80
N LEU A 121 14.73 6.72 11.38
CA LEU A 121 15.10 7.81 12.28
C LEU A 121 14.03 8.05 13.35
N LYS A 122 12.75 8.07 12.97
CA LYS A 122 11.66 8.21 13.94
C LYS A 122 11.62 7.06 14.95
N PHE A 123 11.89 5.86 14.50
CA PHE A 123 12.00 4.72 15.40
C PHE A 123 13.18 4.83 16.38
N LEU A 124 14.34 5.33 15.90
CA LEU A 124 15.51 5.61 16.77
C LEU A 124 15.19 6.65 17.85
N ASP A 125 14.38 7.68 17.54
CA ASP A 125 13.91 8.64 18.54
C ASP A 125 13.20 7.92 19.70
N TYR A 126 12.25 7.02 19.39
CA TYR A 126 11.53 6.25 20.42
C TYR A 126 12.45 5.35 21.25
N LEU A 127 13.46 4.72 20.62
CA LEU A 127 14.44 3.91 21.35
C LEU A 127 15.27 4.77 22.31
N ASN A 128 15.68 5.96 21.89
CA ASN A 128 16.45 6.90 22.69
C ASN A 128 15.60 7.58 23.79
N GLU A 129 14.26 7.62 23.62
CA GLU A 129 13.32 7.95 24.69
C GLU A 129 13.14 6.84 25.74
N GLY A 130 13.75 5.64 25.54
CA GLY A 130 13.70 4.52 26.48
C GLY A 130 12.62 3.46 26.16
N TYR A 131 11.96 3.50 25.01
CA TYR A 131 10.97 2.50 24.59
C TYR A 131 11.66 1.33 23.89
N GLU A 132 12.25 0.42 24.67
CA GLU A 132 13.12 -0.65 24.18
C GLU A 132 12.48 -2.03 24.09
N TRP A 133 11.15 -2.13 24.12
CA TRP A 133 10.39 -3.34 23.82
C TRP A 133 9.57 -3.11 22.56
N ILE A 134 9.74 -3.97 21.58
CA ILE A 134 9.18 -3.79 20.26
C ILE A 134 8.10 -4.85 20.01
N VAL A 135 6.96 -4.40 19.57
CA VAL A 135 5.88 -5.22 19.01
C VAL A 135 5.96 -5.07 17.51
N ASP A 136 6.39 -6.12 16.83
CA ASP A 136 6.50 -6.22 15.38
C ASP A 136 5.27 -6.96 14.85
N ILE A 137 4.49 -6.31 13.98
CA ILE A 137 3.22 -6.82 13.45
C ILE A 137 3.35 -7.04 11.96
N ASP A 138 3.24 -8.29 11.53
CA ASP A 138 3.17 -8.72 10.11
C ASP A 138 1.72 -9.11 9.79
N LEU A 139 1.15 -8.58 8.72
CA LEU A 139 -0.19 -8.92 8.25
C LEU A 139 -0.14 -10.09 7.26
N GLU A 140 -1.00 -11.09 7.47
CA GLU A 140 -1.02 -12.27 6.61
C GLU A 140 -1.55 -11.93 5.21
N LYS A 141 -0.67 -11.97 4.19
CA LYS A 141 -1.03 -11.73 2.78
C LYS A 141 -1.88 -10.47 2.60
N PHE A 142 -1.46 -9.36 3.23
CA PHE A 142 -2.25 -8.13 3.33
C PHE A 142 -2.91 -7.75 2.00
N PHE A 143 -2.14 -7.56 0.92
CA PHE A 143 -2.68 -7.13 -0.37
C PHE A 143 -3.71 -8.12 -0.97
N ASP A 144 -3.59 -9.41 -0.67
CA ASP A 144 -4.50 -10.44 -1.17
C ASP A 144 -5.77 -10.57 -0.32
N LYS A 145 -5.78 -10.00 0.91
CA LYS A 145 -6.83 -10.23 1.91
C LYS A 145 -7.57 -8.97 2.37
N VAL A 146 -7.34 -7.83 1.74
CA VAL A 146 -8.06 -6.58 2.06
C VAL A 146 -9.56 -6.76 1.78
N PRO A 147 -10.45 -6.56 2.78
CA PRO A 147 -11.90 -6.58 2.55
C PRO A 147 -12.32 -5.37 1.70
N GLN A 148 -12.68 -5.61 0.43
CA GLN A 148 -12.96 -4.56 -0.55
C GLN A 148 -14.12 -3.64 -0.15
N ASP A 149 -15.20 -4.18 0.42
CA ASP A 149 -16.35 -3.38 0.85
C ASP A 149 -15.98 -2.42 1.98
N LYS A 150 -15.17 -2.88 2.94
CA LYS A 150 -14.67 -2.07 4.05
C LYS A 150 -13.73 -0.98 3.53
N LEU A 151 -12.80 -1.33 2.65
CA LEU A 151 -11.91 -0.37 1.99
C LEU A 151 -12.71 0.70 1.24
N MET A 152 -13.70 0.30 0.45
CA MET A 152 -14.55 1.25 -0.30
C MET A 152 -15.37 2.14 0.62
N SER A 153 -15.80 1.66 1.79
CA SER A 153 -16.43 2.50 2.81
C SER A 153 -15.47 3.60 3.30
N TYR A 154 -14.19 3.28 3.51
CA TYR A 154 -13.19 4.29 3.92
C TYR A 154 -12.88 5.29 2.80
N VAL A 155 -12.77 4.81 1.56
CA VAL A 155 -12.62 5.67 0.39
C VAL A 155 -13.79 6.65 0.26
N GLY A 156 -15.02 6.16 0.33
CA GLY A 156 -16.24 6.98 0.16
C GLY A 156 -16.41 8.05 1.24
N ARG A 157 -15.95 7.82 2.48
CA ARG A 157 -15.99 8.83 3.57
C ARG A 157 -15.17 10.09 3.22
N VAL A 158 -14.13 9.95 2.41
CA VAL A 158 -13.21 11.06 2.10
C VAL A 158 -13.54 11.71 0.77
N ILE A 159 -13.76 10.92 -0.29
CA ILE A 159 -13.89 11.48 -1.65
C ILE A 159 -15.31 11.90 -2.01
N CYS A 160 -16.34 11.26 -1.47
CA CYS A 160 -17.75 11.58 -1.70
C CYS A 160 -18.11 11.80 -3.19
N ASP A 161 -17.51 11.03 -4.10
CA ASP A 161 -17.74 11.07 -5.56
C ASP A 161 -18.10 9.69 -6.09
N PRO A 162 -19.40 9.38 -6.27
CA PRO A 162 -19.85 8.05 -6.68
C PRO A 162 -19.31 7.58 -8.04
N ASP A 163 -18.91 8.50 -8.93
CA ASP A 163 -18.36 8.12 -10.23
C ASP A 163 -16.93 7.60 -10.07
N THR A 164 -16.11 8.28 -9.26
CA THR A 164 -14.76 7.85 -8.90
C THR A 164 -14.79 6.56 -8.07
N GLU A 165 -15.68 6.47 -7.07
CA GLU A 165 -15.85 5.26 -6.26
C GLU A 165 -16.22 4.04 -7.12
N SER A 166 -17.15 4.21 -8.07
CA SER A 166 -17.52 3.16 -9.01
C SER A 166 -16.34 2.68 -9.84
N LEU A 167 -15.48 3.59 -10.30
CA LEU A 167 -14.29 3.25 -11.07
C LEU A 167 -13.27 2.50 -10.23
N ILE A 168 -12.99 2.93 -9.00
CA ILE A 168 -12.10 2.25 -8.06
C ILE A 168 -12.62 0.83 -7.75
N CYS A 169 -13.90 0.70 -7.45
CA CYS A 169 -14.53 -0.60 -7.18
C CYS A 169 -14.36 -1.56 -8.36
N LYS A 170 -14.49 -1.09 -9.60
CA LYS A 170 -14.26 -1.89 -10.81
C LYS A 170 -12.82 -2.36 -10.93
N TYR A 171 -11.84 -1.54 -10.55
CA TYR A 171 -10.43 -1.96 -10.51
C TYR A 171 -10.19 -3.03 -9.46
N LEU A 172 -10.79 -2.93 -8.29
CA LEU A 172 -10.70 -3.96 -7.25
C LEU A 172 -11.31 -5.30 -7.71
N LYS A 173 -12.40 -5.24 -8.47
CA LYS A 173 -13.15 -6.41 -8.99
C LYS A 173 -12.73 -6.84 -10.39
N SER A 174 -11.63 -6.32 -10.94
CA SER A 174 -11.22 -6.63 -12.32
C SER A 174 -10.81 -8.10 -12.53
N GLY A 175 -10.48 -8.80 -11.47
CA GLY A 175 -10.05 -10.19 -11.51
C GLY A 175 -8.60 -10.38 -11.93
N VAL A 176 -8.20 -11.63 -11.99
CA VAL A 176 -6.85 -12.06 -12.33
C VAL A 176 -6.90 -13.06 -13.47
N MET A 177 -5.96 -12.96 -14.38
CA MET A 177 -5.72 -13.94 -15.44
C MET A 177 -4.44 -14.72 -15.12
N GLU A 178 -4.58 -16.00 -14.80
CA GLU A 178 -3.46 -16.91 -14.52
C GLU A 178 -3.49 -18.08 -15.50
N ASN A 179 -2.46 -18.26 -16.31
CA ASN A 179 -2.35 -19.31 -17.32
C ASN A 179 -3.55 -19.41 -18.29
N GLY A 180 -4.13 -18.26 -18.66
CA GLY A 180 -5.30 -18.19 -19.53
C GLY A 180 -6.64 -18.43 -18.85
N ILE A 181 -6.66 -18.67 -17.53
CA ILE A 181 -7.88 -18.87 -16.73
C ILE A 181 -8.19 -17.58 -15.98
N TYR A 182 -9.43 -17.11 -16.09
CA TYR A 182 -9.94 -15.97 -15.33
C TYR A 182 -10.38 -16.38 -13.94
N GLU A 183 -9.91 -15.66 -12.92
CA GLU A 183 -10.34 -15.78 -11.53
C GLU A 183 -10.92 -14.43 -11.07
N ALA A 184 -12.15 -14.45 -10.57
CA ALA A 184 -12.75 -13.28 -9.94
C ALA A 184 -12.04 -12.95 -8.62
N THR A 185 -12.00 -11.65 -8.24
CA THR A 185 -11.43 -11.19 -6.99
C THR A 185 -12.51 -10.52 -6.15
N ASP A 186 -12.93 -11.18 -5.06
CA ASP A 186 -13.91 -10.64 -4.11
C ASP A 186 -13.23 -9.97 -2.89
N GLU A 187 -11.93 -10.18 -2.74
CA GLU A 187 -11.08 -9.60 -1.71
C GLU A 187 -9.71 -9.19 -2.29
N GLY A 188 -8.98 -8.38 -1.55
CA GLY A 188 -7.64 -7.94 -1.91
C GLY A 188 -7.60 -6.73 -2.84
N THR A 189 -6.39 -6.22 -2.98
CA THR A 189 -6.00 -5.19 -3.95
C THR A 189 -4.90 -5.77 -4.83
N PRO A 190 -4.99 -5.74 -6.16
CA PRO A 190 -4.00 -6.36 -7.04
C PRO A 190 -2.59 -5.83 -6.76
N GLN A 191 -1.66 -6.71 -6.33
CA GLN A 191 -0.25 -6.33 -6.18
C GLN A 191 0.36 -6.00 -7.54
N GLY A 192 0.79 -4.74 -7.74
CA GLY A 192 1.40 -4.26 -8.98
C GLY A 192 0.57 -3.23 -9.74
N GLY A 193 -0.67 -2.98 -9.32
CA GLY A 193 -1.44 -1.83 -9.81
C GLY A 193 -0.97 -0.51 -9.19
N ASN A 194 -1.02 0.58 -9.95
CA ASN A 194 -0.60 1.91 -9.48
C ASN A 194 -1.48 2.42 -8.32
N LEU A 195 -2.72 1.96 -8.25
CA LEU A 195 -3.69 2.39 -7.24
C LEU A 195 -3.51 1.68 -5.89
N SER A 196 -3.01 0.43 -5.89
CA SER A 196 -2.93 -0.41 -4.70
C SER A 196 -2.12 0.19 -3.54
N PRO A 197 -0.98 0.88 -3.74
CA PRO A 197 -0.24 1.53 -2.66
C PRO A 197 -1.05 2.61 -1.92
N LEU A 198 -1.81 3.44 -2.65
CA LEU A 198 -2.69 4.44 -2.05
C LEU A 198 -3.81 3.77 -1.24
N LEU A 199 -4.50 2.79 -1.84
CA LEU A 199 -5.59 2.08 -1.18
C LEU A 199 -5.12 1.30 0.06
N SER A 200 -3.91 0.75 0.03
CA SER A 200 -3.32 0.11 1.22
C SER A 200 -3.14 1.10 2.38
N ASN A 201 -2.68 2.31 2.09
CA ASN A 201 -2.58 3.36 3.10
C ASN A 201 -3.96 3.82 3.60
N VAL A 202 -4.97 3.92 2.72
CA VAL A 202 -6.35 4.23 3.14
C VAL A 202 -6.86 3.18 4.13
N MET A 203 -6.66 1.89 3.83
CA MET A 203 -7.08 0.79 4.71
C MET A 203 -6.36 0.83 6.06
N LEU A 204 -5.05 1.01 6.06
CA LEU A 204 -4.23 0.95 7.26
C LEU A 204 -4.21 2.27 8.06
N ASN A 205 -4.72 3.37 7.49
CA ASN A 205 -4.87 4.62 8.23
C ASN A 205 -5.84 4.48 9.42
N GLU A 206 -6.80 3.58 9.36
CA GLU A 206 -7.68 3.30 10.50
C GLU A 206 -6.89 2.64 11.65
N LEU A 207 -5.90 1.77 11.34
CA LEU A 207 -4.96 1.27 12.33
C LEU A 207 -4.11 2.41 12.91
N ASP A 208 -3.58 3.27 12.06
CA ASP A 208 -2.79 4.41 12.50
C ASP A 208 -3.57 5.31 13.46
N LYS A 209 -4.83 5.64 13.13
CA LYS A 209 -5.74 6.41 14.01
C LYS A 209 -5.94 5.73 15.36
N GLU A 210 -6.12 4.43 15.36
CA GLU A 210 -6.30 3.64 16.60
C GLU A 210 -5.02 3.67 17.45
N LEU A 211 -3.84 3.50 16.84
CA LEU A 211 -2.57 3.57 17.55
C LEU A 211 -2.31 4.96 18.15
N VAL A 212 -2.64 6.02 17.41
CA VAL A 212 -2.58 7.41 17.90
C VAL A 212 -3.55 7.63 19.06
N SER A 213 -4.80 7.17 18.94
CA SER A 213 -5.82 7.36 20.00
C SER A 213 -5.44 6.69 21.32
N ARG A 214 -4.65 5.60 21.26
CA ARG A 214 -4.09 4.90 22.43
C ARG A 214 -2.80 5.53 22.96
N GLY A 215 -2.27 6.58 22.31
CA GLY A 215 -0.98 7.19 22.66
C GLY A 215 0.22 6.27 22.46
N LEU A 216 0.11 5.28 21.55
CA LEU A 216 1.18 4.34 21.25
C LEU A 216 2.23 4.97 20.33
N ARG A 217 3.49 4.68 20.60
CA ARG A 217 4.61 5.07 19.75
C ARG A 217 4.83 4.01 18.70
N TYR A 218 4.46 4.32 17.47
CA TYR A 218 4.56 3.40 16.35
C TYR A 218 5.23 4.03 15.14
N VAL A 219 5.70 3.19 14.25
CA VAL A 219 6.17 3.56 12.92
C VAL A 219 5.62 2.53 11.94
N ARG A 220 4.95 3.00 10.90
CA ARG A 220 4.44 2.12 9.84
C ARG A 220 5.06 2.48 8.49
N TYR A 221 5.52 1.47 7.76
CA TYR A 221 5.96 1.60 6.38
C TYR A 221 5.21 0.58 5.52
N ALA A 222 4.21 1.03 4.76
CA ALA A 222 3.26 0.17 4.07
C ALA A 222 2.54 -0.77 5.06
N ASP A 223 2.68 -2.09 4.92
CA ASP A 223 2.14 -3.13 5.80
C ASP A 223 3.06 -3.49 6.98
N ASP A 224 4.32 -3.07 6.95
CA ASP A 224 5.26 -3.27 8.07
C ASP A 224 4.99 -2.25 9.19
N CYS A 225 4.53 -2.72 10.36
CA CYS A 225 4.19 -1.88 11.51
C CYS A 225 4.92 -2.34 12.77
N ILE A 226 5.66 -1.43 13.37
CA ILE A 226 6.34 -1.64 14.66
C ILE A 226 5.84 -0.66 15.71
N ILE A 227 5.68 -1.15 16.95
CA ILE A 227 5.22 -0.34 18.10
C ILE A 227 6.26 -0.46 19.21
N ALA A 228 6.75 0.67 19.71
CA ALA A 228 7.73 0.74 20.79
C ALA A 228 7.06 0.99 22.15
N VAL A 229 7.39 0.21 23.15
CA VAL A 229 6.83 0.31 24.52
C VAL A 229 7.92 0.14 25.58
N GLY A 230 7.64 0.58 26.83
CA GLY A 230 8.62 0.64 27.90
C GLY A 230 8.87 -0.68 28.63
N SER A 231 8.00 -1.71 28.50
CA SER A 231 8.16 -2.97 29.22
C SER A 231 7.63 -4.17 28.45
N GLU A 232 8.14 -5.37 28.78
CA GLU A 232 7.69 -6.62 28.20
C GLU A 232 6.19 -6.88 28.46
N ALA A 233 5.74 -6.60 29.69
CA ALA A 233 4.33 -6.73 30.04
C ALA A 233 3.43 -5.83 29.19
N SER A 234 3.87 -4.59 28.92
CA SER A 234 3.18 -3.68 28.01
C SER A 234 3.19 -4.21 26.58
N ALA A 235 4.33 -4.75 26.10
CA ALA A 235 4.42 -5.33 24.76
C ALA A 235 3.44 -6.51 24.57
N LYS A 236 3.37 -7.43 25.53
CA LYS A 236 2.42 -8.55 25.49
C LYS A 236 0.95 -8.09 25.46
N ARG A 237 0.62 -7.07 26.25
CA ARG A 237 -0.72 -6.47 26.28
C ARG A 237 -1.05 -5.77 24.95
N VAL A 238 -0.13 -4.96 24.42
CA VAL A 238 -0.29 -4.24 23.15
C VAL A 238 -0.41 -5.23 21.99
N MET A 239 0.47 -6.21 21.89
CA MET A 239 0.37 -7.26 20.86
C MET A 239 -1.03 -7.88 20.84
N ARG A 240 -1.52 -8.35 21.97
CA ARG A 240 -2.85 -8.98 22.06
C ARG A 240 -3.95 -8.02 21.66
N SER A 241 -3.97 -6.82 22.22
CA SER A 241 -5.07 -5.87 22.02
C SER A 241 -5.09 -5.29 20.60
N VAL A 242 -3.93 -5.05 20.00
CA VAL A 242 -3.84 -4.55 18.61
C VAL A 242 -4.18 -5.65 17.63
N THR A 243 -3.70 -6.89 17.83
CA THR A 243 -4.09 -8.04 17.01
C THR A 243 -5.60 -8.23 17.02
N THR A 244 -6.24 -8.27 18.19
CA THR A 244 -7.69 -8.42 18.31
C THR A 244 -8.43 -7.28 17.60
N TRP A 245 -7.93 -6.06 17.69
CA TRP A 245 -8.52 -4.91 17.03
C TRP A 245 -8.41 -5.01 15.50
N ILE A 246 -7.21 -5.34 14.96
CA ILE A 246 -6.99 -5.53 13.52
C ILE A 246 -7.95 -6.57 12.95
N GLU A 247 -8.07 -7.72 13.62
CA GLU A 247 -8.90 -8.82 13.14
C GLU A 247 -10.40 -8.46 13.18
N ARG A 248 -10.85 -7.80 14.24
CA ARG A 248 -12.25 -7.42 14.39
C ARG A 248 -12.63 -6.22 13.53
N GLU A 249 -11.87 -5.14 13.60
CA GLU A 249 -12.24 -3.86 12.98
C GLU A 249 -11.79 -3.76 11.52
N LEU A 250 -10.62 -4.27 11.16
CA LEU A 250 -10.17 -4.24 9.77
C LEU A 250 -10.58 -5.50 8.99
N GLY A 251 -10.85 -6.61 9.66
CA GLY A 251 -11.07 -7.90 9.01
C GLY A 251 -9.81 -8.48 8.37
N LEU A 252 -8.64 -7.98 8.77
CA LEU A 252 -7.33 -8.46 8.36
C LEU A 252 -6.82 -9.48 9.37
N LYS A 253 -5.92 -10.38 8.95
CA LYS A 253 -5.37 -11.39 9.82
C LYS A 253 -3.91 -11.08 10.15
N VAL A 254 -3.55 -11.16 11.44
CA VAL A 254 -2.17 -11.02 11.88
C VAL A 254 -1.44 -12.36 11.74
N ASN A 255 -0.26 -12.33 11.14
CA ASN A 255 0.57 -13.51 10.95
C ASN A 255 1.27 -13.88 12.26
N ALA A 256 0.72 -14.84 13.00
CA ALA A 256 1.22 -15.26 14.30
C ALA A 256 2.64 -15.84 14.26
N SER A 257 3.09 -16.38 13.12
CA SER A 257 4.44 -16.96 13.01
C SER A 257 5.54 -15.93 12.77
N LYS A 258 5.18 -14.75 12.26
CA LYS A 258 6.12 -13.66 11.96
C LYS A 258 6.00 -12.50 12.94
N SER A 259 4.79 -12.24 13.44
CA SER A 259 4.61 -11.19 14.44
C SER A 259 5.22 -11.60 15.77
N HIS A 260 6.05 -10.74 16.36
CA HIS A 260 6.77 -11.10 17.57
C HIS A 260 7.10 -9.89 18.46
N ILE A 261 7.47 -10.20 19.69
CA ILE A 261 7.96 -9.20 20.64
C ILE A 261 9.46 -9.40 20.79
N CYS A 262 10.23 -8.35 20.61
CA CYS A 262 11.68 -8.43 20.71
C CYS A 262 12.31 -7.19 21.32
N ARG A 263 13.61 -7.31 21.64
CA ARG A 263 14.48 -6.17 21.96
C ARG A 263 15.03 -5.58 20.66
N PRO A 264 15.39 -4.27 20.60
CA PRO A 264 15.85 -3.62 19.38
C PRO A 264 17.01 -4.33 18.68
N THR A 265 17.92 -4.94 19.46
CA THR A 265 19.08 -5.69 18.90
C THR A 265 18.70 -6.95 18.12
N LYS A 266 17.46 -7.44 18.26
CA LYS A 266 16.94 -8.60 17.54
C LYS A 266 15.96 -8.21 16.41
N LEU A 267 15.66 -6.93 16.28
CA LEU A 267 14.75 -6.43 15.26
C LEU A 267 15.49 -6.25 13.93
N LYS A 268 14.84 -6.70 12.85
CA LYS A 268 15.13 -6.27 11.48
C LYS A 268 13.95 -5.46 10.98
N TYR A 269 14.15 -4.17 10.69
CA TYR A 269 13.11 -3.30 10.16
C TYR A 269 13.62 -2.55 8.94
N LEU A 270 12.89 -2.66 7.83
CA LEU A 270 13.21 -2.02 6.54
C LEU A 270 14.66 -2.25 6.06
N GLY A 271 15.21 -3.43 6.34
CA GLY A 271 16.60 -3.77 5.98
C GLY A 271 17.65 -3.33 7.00
N PHE A 272 17.27 -2.66 8.07
CA PHE A 272 18.16 -2.19 9.14
C PHE A 272 18.08 -3.05 10.39
N GLY A 273 19.22 -3.18 11.08
CA GLY A 273 19.34 -3.65 12.45
C GLY A 273 19.72 -2.51 13.40
N PHE A 274 19.50 -2.69 14.70
CA PHE A 274 19.67 -1.65 15.70
C PHE A 274 20.67 -2.09 16.78
N TYR A 275 21.52 -1.17 17.21
CA TYR A 275 22.51 -1.41 18.25
C TYR A 275 22.67 -0.17 19.13
N ARG A 276 23.12 -0.38 20.37
CA ARG A 276 23.43 0.71 21.28
C ARG A 276 24.92 1.04 21.19
N ASN A 277 25.24 2.29 20.86
CA ASN A 277 26.64 2.74 20.79
C ASN A 277 27.30 2.64 22.18
N PRO A 278 28.44 1.95 22.33
CA PRO A 278 29.08 1.80 23.64
C PRO A 278 29.58 3.10 24.25
N GLN A 279 29.92 4.10 23.43
CA GLN A 279 30.47 5.39 23.85
C GLN A 279 29.35 6.39 24.19
N THR A 280 28.41 6.64 23.27
CA THR A 280 27.35 7.64 23.44
C THR A 280 26.16 7.11 24.23
N LYS A 281 26.04 5.79 24.36
CA LYS A 281 24.88 5.08 24.94
C LYS A 281 23.57 5.27 24.17
N GLU A 282 23.62 5.88 22.99
CA GLU A 282 22.48 6.09 22.11
C GLU A 282 22.25 4.89 21.19
N TRP A 283 21.00 4.69 20.82
CA TRP A 283 20.62 3.74 19.79
C TRP A 283 20.96 4.27 18.41
N GLN A 284 21.50 3.41 17.57
CA GLN A 284 21.87 3.68 16.19
C GLN A 284 21.43 2.52 15.30
N SER A 285 21.27 2.78 13.99
CA SER A 285 20.96 1.78 12.98
C SER A 285 22.18 1.45 12.13
N ARG A 286 22.20 0.23 11.60
CA ARG A 286 23.16 -0.23 10.57
C ARG A 286 22.43 -1.14 9.59
N PRO A 287 22.95 -1.33 8.35
CA PRO A 287 22.40 -2.36 7.48
C PRO A 287 22.35 -3.70 8.21
N HIS A 288 21.24 -4.43 8.08
CA HIS A 288 21.11 -5.74 8.71
C HIS A 288 21.96 -6.77 7.94
N GLU A 289 22.63 -7.69 8.64
CA GLU A 289 23.54 -8.69 8.05
C GLU A 289 22.89 -9.51 6.91
N SER A 290 21.60 -9.80 7.01
CA SER A 290 20.87 -10.49 5.95
C SER A 290 20.44 -9.59 4.78
N SER A 291 20.82 -8.32 4.77
CA SER A 291 20.49 -7.34 3.72
C SER A 291 21.72 -6.88 2.93
N VAL A 292 22.89 -7.39 3.31
CA VAL A 292 24.19 -7.12 2.66
C VAL A 292 24.54 -8.21 1.66
#